data_251a2e5db72fedf603a418075c879aa5
#
_entry.id   251a2e5db72fedf603a418075c879aa5
#
_cell.length_a   1.000
_cell.length_b   1.000
_cell.length_c   1.000
_cell.angle_alpha   90.00
_cell.angle_beta   90.00
_cell.angle_gamma   90.00
#
_symmetry.space_group_name_H-M   'P 1'
#
loop_
_entity.id
_entity.type
_entity.pdbx_description
1 polymer ?
#
loop_
_entity_poly.entity_id
_entity_poly.type
_entity_poly.pdbx_seq_one_letter_code
_entity_poly.pdbx_strand_id
1 'polypeptide(L)'
;MNSINPNGSRVYLSHDDSLRSILSLVHSPSLKVLQFNQKLPLALLEGLNSEFFTQRPDVELRVFGFYGDVCDLSFCAFMPNVERFRADCLQQAKGVENISKMQRLISLGIGIHNLDSFAFLDAINPRINALWLAQTKSKKPGLSHLSRFKNLQSLCLAGQQKKIETVSQLTSLEKLTLISITLESLDLVRTLPLLNSFDLSLGGTKDLSALTSMTTLKNLELWKILGLDNIEVLSSLIGLETILLQSLTRVASLPSLEKLVNLRKIVLDDMKGLTDISALATAPALSELSHFSSRLPIEEYLLLLRKGTLKTANVGFGSLTKNGKFHTLCEKYSVLNSVAYK
;
A
#
# COMPACT_ATOMS: atom_id res chain seq x y z
N MET A 1 -27.33 -5.81 -15.09
CA MET A 1 -26.95 -6.69 -13.94
C MET A 1 -25.63 -6.20 -13.39
N ASN A 2 -25.62 -5.78 -12.12
CA ASN A 2 -24.40 -5.36 -11.46
C ASN A 2 -23.36 -6.49 -11.48
N SER A 3 -22.20 -6.27 -12.06
CA SER A 3 -21.13 -7.26 -11.99
C SER A 3 -20.44 -7.16 -10.62
N ILE A 4 -20.64 -8.16 -9.79
CA ILE A 4 -20.00 -8.29 -8.47
C ILE A 4 -18.72 -9.11 -8.67
N ASN A 5 -17.60 -8.66 -8.11
CA ASN A 5 -16.37 -9.47 -8.14
C ASN A 5 -16.53 -10.75 -7.29
N PRO A 6 -15.69 -11.80 -7.51
CA PRO A 6 -15.89 -13.11 -6.89
C PRO A 6 -15.99 -13.12 -5.36
N ASN A 7 -15.35 -12.15 -4.68
CA ASN A 7 -15.40 -12.04 -3.22
C ASN A 7 -16.44 -11.04 -2.70
N GLY A 8 -17.30 -10.50 -3.57
CA GLY A 8 -18.38 -9.57 -3.20
C GLY A 8 -17.94 -8.18 -2.71
N SER A 9 -16.63 -7.87 -2.76
CA SER A 9 -16.12 -6.62 -2.18
C SER A 9 -16.24 -5.40 -3.10
N ARG A 10 -16.47 -5.61 -4.41
CA ARG A 10 -16.61 -4.55 -5.40
C ARG A 10 -17.83 -4.78 -6.28
N VAL A 11 -18.57 -3.72 -6.54
CA VAL A 11 -19.71 -3.70 -7.44
C VAL A 11 -19.47 -2.67 -8.53
N TYR A 12 -19.65 -3.09 -9.78
CA TYR A 12 -19.60 -2.21 -10.94
C TYR A 12 -21.00 -1.64 -11.19
N LEU A 13 -21.08 -0.32 -11.25
CA LEU A 13 -22.30 0.40 -11.59
C LEU A 13 -22.36 0.64 -13.08
N SER A 14 -23.55 0.44 -13.66
CA SER A 14 -23.84 0.71 -15.04
C SER A 14 -24.94 1.76 -15.19
N HIS A 15 -25.07 2.31 -16.41
CA HIS A 15 -26.13 3.28 -16.73
C HIS A 15 -27.54 2.73 -16.47
N ASP A 16 -27.73 1.41 -16.64
CA ASP A 16 -29.02 0.75 -16.56
C ASP A 16 -29.38 0.29 -15.13
N ASP A 17 -28.49 0.50 -14.17
CA ASP A 17 -28.77 0.09 -12.80
C ASP A 17 -29.81 0.99 -12.14
N SER A 18 -30.75 0.37 -11.43
CA SER A 18 -31.71 1.10 -10.60
C SER A 18 -31.15 1.37 -9.21
N LEU A 19 -31.51 2.50 -8.63
CA LEU A 19 -31.17 2.81 -7.24
C LEU A 19 -31.59 1.69 -6.28
N ARG A 20 -32.79 1.14 -6.49
CA ARG A 20 -33.35 0.05 -5.66
C ARG A 20 -32.45 -1.19 -5.66
N SER A 21 -31.89 -1.55 -6.82
CA SER A 21 -30.99 -2.72 -6.92
C SER A 21 -29.69 -2.51 -6.13
N ILE A 22 -29.18 -1.28 -6.08
CA ILE A 22 -27.96 -0.96 -5.37
C ILE A 22 -28.24 -0.84 -3.85
N LEU A 23 -29.38 -0.29 -3.45
CA LEU A 23 -29.79 -0.22 -2.05
C LEU A 23 -29.95 -1.59 -1.38
N SER A 24 -30.26 -2.63 -2.14
CA SER A 24 -30.27 -4.00 -1.59
C SER A 24 -28.90 -4.46 -1.06
N LEU A 25 -27.81 -3.79 -1.47
CA LEU A 25 -26.44 -4.08 -1.04
C LEU A 25 -26.01 -3.34 0.25
N VAL A 26 -26.87 -2.49 0.81
CA VAL A 26 -26.56 -1.73 2.04
C VAL A 26 -26.15 -2.68 3.18
N HIS A 27 -26.80 -3.85 3.29
CA HIS A 27 -26.53 -4.82 4.34
C HIS A 27 -25.39 -5.79 4.02
N SER A 28 -24.71 -5.65 2.89
CA SER A 28 -23.58 -6.51 2.53
C SER A 28 -22.29 -6.10 3.27
N PRO A 29 -21.81 -6.87 4.25
CA PRO A 29 -20.61 -6.50 5.03
C PRO A 29 -19.32 -6.64 4.21
N SER A 30 -19.35 -7.44 3.15
CA SER A 30 -18.20 -7.63 2.25
C SER A 30 -17.99 -6.46 1.29
N LEU A 31 -19.05 -5.67 0.99
CA LEU A 31 -18.96 -4.56 0.06
C LEU A 31 -18.06 -3.45 0.59
N LYS A 32 -17.05 -3.09 -0.20
CA LYS A 32 -16.07 -2.04 0.11
C LYS A 32 -16.02 -0.94 -0.94
N VAL A 33 -16.39 -1.24 -2.20
CA VAL A 33 -16.24 -0.31 -3.31
C VAL A 33 -17.45 -0.39 -4.24
N LEU A 34 -18.08 0.75 -4.48
CA LEU A 34 -18.94 0.98 -5.64
C LEU A 34 -18.12 1.69 -6.72
N GLN A 35 -18.06 1.14 -7.94
CA GLN A 35 -17.19 1.71 -8.97
C GLN A 35 -17.85 1.74 -10.35
N PHE A 36 -17.44 2.71 -11.16
CA PHE A 36 -17.89 2.86 -12.54
C PHE A 36 -16.79 3.43 -13.44
N ASN A 37 -16.89 3.12 -14.74
CA ASN A 37 -15.94 3.57 -15.76
C ASN A 37 -16.64 4.23 -16.97
N GLN A 38 -17.88 4.65 -16.79
CA GLN A 38 -18.72 5.32 -17.77
C GLN A 38 -19.58 6.38 -17.07
N LYS A 39 -20.16 7.30 -17.85
CA LYS A 39 -21.07 8.30 -17.30
C LYS A 39 -22.32 7.62 -16.74
N LEU A 40 -22.67 7.93 -15.50
CA LEU A 40 -23.90 7.49 -14.85
C LEU A 40 -24.97 8.60 -14.88
N PRO A 41 -26.27 8.24 -14.85
CA PRO A 41 -27.35 9.22 -14.67
C PRO A 41 -27.17 10.02 -13.37
N LEU A 42 -27.35 11.34 -13.45
CA LEU A 42 -27.23 12.21 -12.26
C LEU A 42 -28.23 11.81 -11.17
N ALA A 43 -29.47 11.50 -11.53
CA ALA A 43 -30.49 11.06 -10.58
C ALA A 43 -30.07 9.79 -9.80
N LEU A 44 -29.33 8.87 -10.44
CA LEU A 44 -28.78 7.69 -9.77
C LEU A 44 -27.72 8.10 -8.74
N LEU A 45 -26.81 9.00 -9.12
CA LEU A 45 -25.75 9.49 -8.20
C LEU A 45 -26.33 10.27 -7.02
N GLU A 46 -27.32 11.13 -7.26
CA GLU A 46 -28.03 11.86 -6.19
C GLU A 46 -28.75 10.90 -5.23
N GLY A 47 -29.42 9.87 -5.76
CA GLY A 47 -30.06 8.84 -4.94
C GLY A 47 -29.03 8.03 -4.14
N LEU A 48 -27.91 7.67 -4.74
CA LEU A 48 -26.79 7.02 -4.01
C LEU A 48 -26.26 7.91 -2.89
N ASN A 49 -26.10 9.20 -3.14
CA ASN A 49 -25.64 10.13 -2.14
C ASN A 49 -26.59 10.22 -0.94
N SER A 50 -27.91 10.34 -1.21
CA SER A 50 -28.92 10.57 -0.15
C SER A 50 -29.31 9.29 0.59
N GLU A 51 -29.33 8.13 -0.08
CA GLU A 51 -29.87 6.89 0.48
C GLU A 51 -28.81 5.83 0.77
N PHE A 52 -27.76 5.70 -0.07
CA PHE A 52 -26.74 4.69 0.14
C PHE A 52 -25.60 5.20 1.04
N PHE A 53 -24.93 6.30 0.67
CA PHE A 53 -23.73 6.77 1.37
C PHE A 53 -24.02 7.35 2.76
N THR A 54 -25.26 7.72 3.08
CA THR A 54 -25.67 8.05 4.44
C THR A 54 -25.69 6.85 5.37
N GLN A 55 -25.93 5.64 4.85
CA GLN A 55 -25.97 4.39 5.58
C GLN A 55 -24.62 3.63 5.53
N ARG A 56 -23.87 3.80 4.42
CA ARG A 56 -22.60 3.11 4.16
C ARG A 56 -21.47 4.09 3.83
N PRO A 57 -21.10 4.99 4.75
CA PRO A 57 -20.01 5.93 4.56
C PRO A 57 -18.63 5.23 4.48
N ASP A 58 -18.55 3.97 4.93
CA ASP A 58 -17.36 3.10 4.83
C ASP A 58 -17.06 2.62 3.41
N VAL A 59 -18.04 2.65 2.50
CA VAL A 59 -17.88 2.20 1.11
C VAL A 59 -17.25 3.30 0.26
N GLU A 60 -16.19 2.96 -0.48
CA GLU A 60 -15.53 3.87 -1.41
C GLU A 60 -16.36 4.03 -2.70
N LEU A 61 -16.60 5.27 -3.11
CA LEU A 61 -17.03 5.57 -4.48
C LEU A 61 -15.80 5.74 -5.36
N ARG A 62 -15.67 4.89 -6.40
CA ARG A 62 -14.54 4.92 -7.32
C ARG A 62 -14.98 5.15 -8.75
N VAL A 63 -14.37 6.13 -9.40
CA VAL A 63 -14.46 6.33 -10.84
C VAL A 63 -13.11 6.02 -11.48
N PHE A 64 -13.10 5.21 -12.55
CA PHE A 64 -11.85 4.75 -13.14
C PHE A 64 -11.97 4.47 -14.64
N GLY A 65 -10.82 4.36 -15.32
CA GLY A 65 -10.78 3.99 -16.74
C GLY A 65 -11.13 5.15 -17.64
N PHE A 66 -12.36 5.20 -18.16
CA PHE A 66 -12.77 6.19 -19.17
C PHE A 66 -11.83 6.20 -20.38
N TYR A 67 -11.54 5.00 -20.91
CA TYR A 67 -10.59 4.81 -22.00
C TYR A 67 -11.04 5.56 -23.26
N GLY A 68 -10.24 6.56 -23.68
CA GLY A 68 -10.54 7.40 -24.84
C GLY A 68 -11.39 8.64 -24.54
N ASP A 69 -12.03 8.73 -23.36
CA ASP A 69 -12.90 9.83 -22.97
C ASP A 69 -12.33 10.67 -21.83
N VAL A 70 -12.77 11.93 -21.76
CA VAL A 70 -12.49 12.81 -20.61
C VAL A 70 -13.49 12.50 -19.50
N CYS A 71 -13.00 12.07 -18.35
CA CYS A 71 -13.83 11.86 -17.19
C CYS A 71 -14.35 13.19 -16.65
N ASP A 72 -15.66 13.37 -16.57
CA ASP A 72 -16.28 14.58 -16.01
C ASP A 72 -16.58 14.36 -14.51
N LEU A 73 -15.80 15.01 -13.65
CA LEU A 73 -15.94 14.95 -12.19
C LEU A 73 -16.92 15.99 -11.62
N SER A 74 -17.67 16.71 -12.48
CA SER A 74 -18.68 17.69 -12.01
C SER A 74 -19.76 17.08 -11.14
N PHE A 75 -20.02 15.77 -11.28
CA PHE A 75 -20.97 15.05 -10.43
C PHE A 75 -20.59 15.05 -8.95
N CYS A 76 -19.31 15.24 -8.60
CA CYS A 76 -18.84 15.32 -7.22
C CYS A 76 -19.56 16.43 -6.44
N ALA A 77 -20.05 17.48 -7.12
CA ALA A 77 -20.83 18.55 -6.49
C ALA A 77 -22.17 18.06 -5.88
N PHE A 78 -22.67 16.93 -6.34
CA PHE A 78 -23.93 16.33 -5.90
C PHE A 78 -23.73 15.17 -4.90
N MET A 79 -22.48 14.96 -4.44
CA MET A 79 -22.09 13.81 -3.61
C MET A 79 -21.52 14.24 -2.24
N PRO A 80 -22.16 15.18 -1.48
CA PRO A 80 -21.60 15.70 -0.22
C PRO A 80 -21.49 14.66 0.90
N ASN A 81 -22.22 13.54 0.83
CA ASN A 81 -22.24 12.50 1.87
C ASN A 81 -21.16 11.41 1.66
N VAL A 82 -20.47 11.43 0.52
CA VAL A 82 -19.38 10.49 0.25
C VAL A 82 -18.17 10.81 1.14
N GLU A 83 -17.73 9.83 1.94
CA GLU A 83 -16.57 9.96 2.82
C GLU A 83 -15.27 9.42 2.19
N ARG A 84 -15.39 8.47 1.24
CA ARG A 84 -14.25 7.83 0.57
C ARG A 84 -14.42 7.92 -0.94
N PHE A 85 -13.55 8.66 -1.58
CA PHE A 85 -13.62 8.88 -3.03
C PHE A 85 -12.28 8.58 -3.70
N ARG A 86 -12.36 7.92 -4.86
CA ARG A 86 -11.20 7.67 -5.70
C ARG A 86 -11.54 7.94 -7.17
N ALA A 87 -10.67 8.71 -7.81
CA ALA A 87 -10.67 8.94 -9.26
C ALA A 87 -9.31 8.50 -9.80
N ASP A 88 -9.21 7.29 -10.37
CA ASP A 88 -7.93 6.72 -10.78
C ASP A 88 -7.96 6.01 -12.13
N CYS A 89 -6.77 5.68 -12.63
CA CYS A 89 -6.58 5.12 -13.96
C CYS A 89 -7.21 5.98 -15.05
N LEU A 90 -7.28 7.29 -14.84
CA LEU A 90 -7.83 8.27 -15.77
C LEU A 90 -6.71 8.89 -16.61
N GLN A 91 -6.90 8.93 -17.93
CA GLN A 91 -5.99 9.66 -18.82
C GLN A 91 -6.16 11.17 -18.60
N GLN A 92 -7.40 11.64 -18.57
CA GLN A 92 -7.78 13.04 -18.43
C GLN A 92 -9.08 13.17 -17.65
N ALA A 93 -9.22 14.24 -16.89
CA ALA A 93 -10.45 14.62 -16.22
C ALA A 93 -10.69 16.11 -16.29
N LYS A 94 -11.95 16.53 -16.21
CA LYS A 94 -12.38 17.92 -16.00
C LYS A 94 -13.26 18.02 -14.77
N GLY A 95 -13.44 19.22 -14.22
CA GLY A 95 -14.27 19.42 -13.03
C GLY A 95 -13.66 18.88 -11.73
N VAL A 96 -12.33 18.72 -11.69
CA VAL A 96 -11.59 18.19 -10.50
C VAL A 96 -11.83 19.04 -9.26
N GLU A 97 -12.04 20.34 -9.41
CA GLU A 97 -12.36 21.28 -8.34
C GLU A 97 -13.66 20.95 -7.60
N ASN A 98 -14.60 20.25 -8.25
CA ASN A 98 -15.86 19.83 -7.63
C ASN A 98 -15.70 18.77 -6.55
N ILE A 99 -14.56 18.11 -6.45
CA ILE A 99 -14.24 17.19 -5.34
C ILE A 99 -14.32 17.93 -4.00
N SER A 100 -14.01 19.24 -3.98
CA SER A 100 -14.12 20.10 -2.78
C SER A 100 -15.55 20.20 -2.24
N LYS A 101 -16.57 19.88 -3.04
CA LYS A 101 -17.98 19.87 -2.63
C LYS A 101 -18.39 18.61 -1.87
N MET A 102 -17.56 17.58 -1.87
CA MET A 102 -17.70 16.38 -1.03
C MET A 102 -17.34 16.73 0.42
N GLN A 103 -18.25 17.32 1.15
CA GLN A 103 -18.01 17.96 2.46
C GLN A 103 -17.62 16.97 3.55
N ARG A 104 -18.07 15.69 3.45
CA ARG A 104 -17.76 14.62 4.41
C ARG A 104 -16.50 13.81 4.06
N LEU A 105 -15.78 14.22 3.03
CA LEU A 105 -14.61 13.47 2.53
C LEU A 105 -13.54 13.33 3.62
N ILE A 106 -13.15 12.08 3.89
CA ILE A 106 -12.06 11.72 4.81
C ILE A 106 -10.94 10.94 4.11
N SER A 107 -11.23 10.31 2.95
CA SER A 107 -10.25 9.58 2.16
C SER A 107 -10.35 9.97 0.69
N LEU A 108 -9.22 10.36 0.09
CA LEU A 108 -9.14 10.81 -1.29
C LEU A 108 -8.03 10.09 -2.05
N GLY A 109 -8.37 9.51 -3.21
CA GLY A 109 -7.41 8.98 -4.16
C GLY A 109 -7.50 9.68 -5.52
N ILE A 110 -6.37 10.17 -6.05
CA ILE A 110 -6.30 10.85 -7.35
C ILE A 110 -5.23 10.19 -8.23
N GLY A 111 -5.66 9.67 -9.37
CA GLY A 111 -4.82 9.03 -10.38
C GLY A 111 -5.20 9.50 -11.79
N ILE A 112 -4.95 10.78 -12.11
CA ILE A 112 -5.25 11.42 -13.40
C ILE A 112 -3.92 11.71 -14.09
N HIS A 113 -3.64 11.02 -15.20
CA HIS A 113 -2.33 11.09 -15.87
C HIS A 113 -1.98 12.49 -16.38
N ASN A 114 -2.92 13.19 -16.99
CA ASN A 114 -2.70 14.54 -17.55
C ASN A 114 -2.97 15.67 -16.53
N LEU A 115 -2.97 15.39 -15.23
CA LEU A 115 -3.16 16.41 -14.21
C LEU A 115 -1.86 17.26 -14.06
N ASP A 116 -1.97 18.56 -14.25
CA ASP A 116 -0.82 19.48 -14.22
C ASP A 116 -0.63 20.21 -12.87
N SER A 117 -1.60 20.11 -11.96
CA SER A 117 -1.55 20.78 -10.66
C SER A 117 -2.37 20.04 -9.60
N PHE A 118 -1.90 20.11 -8.35
CA PHE A 118 -2.66 19.69 -7.17
C PHE A 118 -3.31 20.87 -6.44
N ALA A 119 -3.43 22.04 -7.08
CA ALA A 119 -4.01 23.24 -6.44
C ALA A 119 -5.46 23.05 -5.97
N PHE A 120 -6.23 22.13 -6.59
CA PHE A 120 -7.58 21.79 -6.13
C PHE A 120 -7.60 21.28 -4.69
N LEU A 121 -6.47 20.72 -4.19
CA LEU A 121 -6.33 20.29 -2.80
C LEU A 121 -6.50 21.44 -1.80
N ASP A 122 -6.25 22.69 -2.18
CA ASP A 122 -6.41 23.85 -1.31
C ASP A 122 -7.87 24.10 -0.94
N ALA A 123 -8.82 23.60 -1.74
CA ALA A 123 -10.24 23.69 -1.48
C ALA A 123 -10.82 22.42 -0.80
N ILE A 124 -10.05 21.33 -0.69
CA ILE A 124 -10.50 20.09 -0.04
C ILE A 124 -10.58 20.29 1.48
N ASN A 125 -11.55 19.65 2.11
CA ASN A 125 -11.69 19.65 3.57
C ASN A 125 -10.38 19.18 4.24
N PRO A 126 -9.73 19.96 5.12
CA PRO A 126 -8.47 19.60 5.75
C PRO A 126 -8.58 18.42 6.74
N ARG A 127 -9.78 17.91 7.01
CA ARG A 127 -10.02 16.76 7.88
C ARG A 127 -9.72 15.41 7.22
N ILE A 128 -9.34 15.36 5.95
CA ILE A 128 -8.95 14.09 5.34
C ILE A 128 -7.82 13.44 6.14
N ASN A 129 -7.93 12.12 6.34
CA ASN A 129 -6.95 11.31 7.05
C ASN A 129 -6.18 10.35 6.13
N ALA A 130 -6.68 10.11 4.91
CA ALA A 130 -6.00 9.29 3.92
C ALA A 130 -5.95 10.00 2.55
N LEU A 131 -4.75 10.05 1.96
CA LEU A 131 -4.54 10.65 0.64
C LEU A 131 -3.64 9.75 -0.21
N TRP A 132 -4.08 9.48 -1.44
CA TRP A 132 -3.30 8.81 -2.46
C TRP A 132 -3.18 9.68 -3.71
N LEU A 133 -1.96 10.02 -4.11
CA LEU A 133 -1.66 10.79 -5.32
C LEU A 133 -0.79 9.94 -6.26
N ALA A 134 -1.37 9.54 -7.40
CA ALA A 134 -0.68 8.76 -8.40
C ALA A 134 0.26 9.61 -9.27
N GLN A 135 1.11 8.94 -10.00
CA GLN A 135 2.02 9.56 -10.96
C GLN A 135 1.25 10.30 -12.06
N THR A 136 1.70 11.52 -12.36
CA THR A 136 1.23 12.31 -13.50
C THR A 136 2.25 12.31 -14.63
N LYS A 137 1.83 12.61 -15.85
CA LYS A 137 2.67 12.64 -17.05
C LYS A 137 3.84 13.64 -16.91
N SER A 138 3.54 14.84 -16.45
CA SER A 138 4.49 15.95 -16.45
C SER A 138 5.39 15.97 -15.22
N LYS A 139 5.04 15.30 -14.13
CA LYS A 139 5.65 15.43 -12.79
C LYS A 139 5.72 16.89 -12.29
N LYS A 140 4.98 17.80 -12.94
CA LYS A 140 4.91 19.22 -12.56
C LYS A 140 4.19 19.48 -11.23
N PRO A 141 3.11 18.75 -10.88
CA PRO A 141 2.38 19.00 -9.64
C PRO A 141 3.32 18.97 -8.44
N GLY A 142 3.32 20.05 -7.65
CA GLY A 142 4.10 20.16 -6.43
C GLY A 142 3.27 19.73 -5.22
N LEU A 143 3.96 19.24 -4.18
CA LEU A 143 3.35 18.71 -2.96
C LEU A 143 3.15 19.76 -1.86
N SER A 144 3.41 21.06 -2.13
CA SER A 144 3.25 22.13 -1.13
C SER A 144 1.84 22.22 -0.54
N HIS A 145 0.81 21.84 -1.31
CA HIS A 145 -0.58 21.80 -0.89
C HIS A 145 -0.84 20.82 0.25
N LEU A 146 0.07 19.85 0.48
CA LEU A 146 -0.07 18.84 1.55
C LEU A 146 0.06 19.44 2.94
N SER A 147 0.78 20.56 3.11
CA SER A 147 1.07 21.16 4.41
C SER A 147 -0.17 21.50 5.26
N ARG A 148 -1.33 21.64 4.63
CA ARG A 148 -2.60 21.94 5.29
C ARG A 148 -3.27 20.75 5.96
N PHE A 149 -2.92 19.51 5.56
CA PHE A 149 -3.59 18.28 6.04
C PHE A 149 -2.93 17.76 7.33
N LYS A 150 -3.03 18.52 8.41
CA LYS A 150 -2.37 18.19 9.69
C LYS A 150 -2.86 16.91 10.36
N ASN A 151 -4.06 16.44 9.98
CA ASN A 151 -4.65 15.19 10.50
C ASN A 151 -4.42 13.98 9.57
N LEU A 152 -3.58 14.13 8.54
CA LEU A 152 -3.32 13.04 7.59
C LEU A 152 -2.56 11.92 8.28
N GLN A 153 -3.17 10.73 8.30
CA GLN A 153 -2.62 9.51 8.90
C GLN A 153 -1.99 8.60 7.85
N SER A 154 -2.54 8.57 6.63
CA SER A 154 -2.03 7.73 5.55
C SER A 154 -1.77 8.55 4.30
N LEU A 155 -0.55 8.49 3.80
CA LEU A 155 -0.13 9.14 2.55
C LEU A 155 0.55 8.13 1.63
N CYS A 156 0.05 8.05 0.40
CA CYS A 156 0.70 7.33 -0.68
C CYS A 156 1.01 8.28 -1.84
N LEU A 157 2.27 8.37 -2.22
CA LEU A 157 2.75 9.18 -3.32
C LEU A 157 3.41 8.30 -4.38
N ALA A 158 3.02 8.48 -5.64
CA ALA A 158 3.66 7.80 -6.76
C ALA A 158 4.24 8.81 -7.76
N GLY A 159 5.56 8.75 -7.97
CA GLY A 159 6.28 9.53 -8.98
C GLY A 159 6.39 11.04 -8.72
N GLN A 160 5.84 11.57 -7.65
CA GLN A 160 5.84 13.00 -7.33
C GLN A 160 6.95 13.33 -6.35
N GLN A 161 7.90 14.20 -6.76
CA GLN A 161 9.05 14.58 -5.93
C GLN A 161 9.12 16.07 -5.62
N LYS A 162 8.49 16.92 -6.48
CA LYS A 162 8.58 18.36 -6.34
C LYS A 162 7.96 18.82 -5.02
N LYS A 163 8.76 19.43 -4.15
CA LYS A 163 8.37 19.86 -2.81
C LYS A 163 8.03 18.68 -1.89
N ILE A 164 8.70 17.52 -2.02
CA ILE A 164 8.49 16.34 -1.18
C ILE A 164 8.86 16.58 0.28
N GLU A 165 9.73 17.55 0.56
CA GLU A 165 10.06 18.00 1.93
C GLU A 165 8.83 18.45 2.72
N THR A 166 7.73 18.82 2.05
CA THR A 166 6.45 19.17 2.71
C THR A 166 5.92 18.01 3.55
N VAL A 167 6.24 16.75 3.19
CA VAL A 167 5.81 15.57 3.94
C VAL A 167 6.30 15.61 5.39
N SER A 168 7.48 16.19 5.65
CA SER A 168 8.05 16.34 7.01
C SER A 168 7.15 17.16 7.96
N GLN A 169 6.18 17.90 7.44
CA GLN A 169 5.24 18.71 8.23
C GLN A 169 3.97 17.96 8.63
N LEU A 170 3.80 16.71 8.16
CA LEU A 170 2.61 15.90 8.38
C LEU A 170 2.80 14.99 9.61
N THR A 171 2.93 15.60 10.77
CA THR A 171 3.32 14.92 12.02
C THR A 171 2.33 13.89 12.53
N SER A 172 1.11 13.83 11.99
CA SER A 172 0.10 12.81 12.30
C SER A 172 0.23 11.55 11.42
N LEU A 173 1.20 11.52 10.48
CA LEU A 173 1.34 10.35 9.60
C LEU A 173 1.72 9.09 10.40
N GLU A 174 0.92 8.06 10.19
CA GLU A 174 1.12 6.70 10.69
C GLU A 174 1.62 5.78 9.57
N LYS A 175 1.15 6.00 8.34
CA LYS A 175 1.58 5.26 7.15
C LYS A 175 2.07 6.18 6.04
N LEU A 176 3.27 5.89 5.50
CA LEU A 176 3.83 6.55 4.33
C LEU A 176 4.24 5.52 3.29
N THR A 177 3.73 5.66 2.07
CA THR A 177 4.11 4.84 0.91
C THR A 177 4.69 5.74 -0.18
N LEU A 178 5.92 5.45 -0.62
CA LEU A 178 6.62 6.16 -1.70
C LEU A 178 6.88 5.19 -2.87
N ILE A 179 6.25 5.45 -4.03
CA ILE A 179 6.32 4.60 -5.22
C ILE A 179 7.01 5.35 -6.36
N SER A 180 8.01 4.74 -6.99
CA SER A 180 8.74 5.34 -8.12
C SER A 180 9.30 6.73 -7.80
N ILE A 181 9.74 6.93 -6.58
CA ILE A 181 10.36 8.15 -6.05
C ILE A 181 11.80 7.81 -5.69
N THR A 182 12.75 8.66 -6.15
CA THR A 182 14.15 8.53 -5.82
C THR A 182 14.60 9.75 -5.04
N LEU A 183 15.06 9.56 -3.81
CA LEU A 183 15.56 10.60 -2.93
C LEU A 183 17.02 10.32 -2.61
N GLU A 184 17.80 11.36 -2.39
CA GLU A 184 19.19 11.24 -1.94
C GLU A 184 19.24 10.73 -0.49
N SER A 185 18.32 11.21 0.37
CA SER A 185 18.12 10.74 1.74
C SER A 185 16.64 10.64 2.10
N LEU A 186 16.34 9.91 3.18
CA LEU A 186 14.99 9.81 3.76
C LEU A 186 14.80 10.76 4.95
N ASP A 187 15.55 11.86 5.07
CA ASP A 187 15.50 12.76 6.24
C ASP A 187 14.09 13.30 6.53
N LEU A 188 13.24 13.37 5.52
CA LEU A 188 11.84 13.78 5.69
C LEU A 188 11.06 12.91 6.68
N VAL A 189 11.45 11.64 6.91
CA VAL A 189 10.73 10.76 7.85
C VAL A 189 11.13 10.99 9.30
N ARG A 190 12.30 11.61 9.58
CA ARG A 190 12.80 11.84 10.94
C ARG A 190 11.85 12.68 11.80
N THR A 191 11.02 13.50 11.18
CA THR A 191 10.07 14.40 11.83
C THR A 191 8.66 13.84 11.95
N LEU A 192 8.48 12.55 11.66
CA LEU A 192 7.19 11.86 11.67
C LEU A 192 7.08 10.93 12.89
N PRO A 193 6.71 11.45 14.07
CA PRO A 193 6.82 10.72 15.34
C PRO A 193 5.84 9.55 15.46
N LEU A 194 4.75 9.55 14.68
CA LEU A 194 3.72 8.51 14.72
C LEU A 194 3.87 7.48 13.60
N LEU A 195 4.90 7.64 12.72
CA LEU A 195 5.08 6.73 11.59
C LEU A 195 5.40 5.32 12.09
N ASN A 196 4.49 4.39 11.80
CA ASN A 196 4.60 2.98 12.17
C ASN A 196 4.62 2.03 10.97
N SER A 197 4.28 2.52 9.77
CA SER A 197 4.34 1.75 8.51
C SER A 197 5.02 2.58 7.42
N PHE A 198 6.09 2.06 6.84
CA PHE A 198 6.82 2.71 5.76
C PHE A 198 7.04 1.74 4.60
N ASP A 199 6.57 2.13 3.41
CA ASP A 199 6.70 1.37 2.17
C ASP A 199 7.51 2.20 1.17
N LEU A 200 8.60 1.66 0.66
CA LEU A 200 9.43 2.27 -0.37
C LEU A 200 9.57 1.30 -1.55
N SER A 201 9.14 1.72 -2.74
CA SER A 201 9.10 0.83 -3.89
C SER A 201 9.40 1.50 -5.22
N LEU A 202 9.99 0.73 -6.15
CA LEU A 202 10.20 1.11 -7.57
C LEU A 202 11.03 2.38 -7.77
N GLY A 203 11.83 2.77 -6.78
CA GLY A 203 12.72 3.94 -6.83
C GLY A 203 14.20 3.56 -6.81
N GLY A 204 15.06 4.56 -6.63
CA GLY A 204 16.51 4.39 -6.55
C GLY A 204 17.14 4.93 -5.27
N THR A 205 16.35 5.16 -4.23
CA THR A 205 16.84 5.62 -2.91
C THR A 205 17.67 4.53 -2.26
N LYS A 206 18.96 4.81 -2.01
CA LYS A 206 19.91 3.84 -1.44
C LYS A 206 20.26 4.16 0.01
N ASP A 207 20.25 5.43 0.38
CA ASP A 207 20.51 5.84 1.76
C ASP A 207 19.26 5.69 2.61
N LEU A 208 19.25 4.65 3.43
CA LEU A 208 18.21 4.36 4.42
C LEU A 208 18.59 4.80 5.83
N SER A 209 19.71 5.46 6.02
CA SER A 209 20.26 5.81 7.36
C SER A 209 19.31 6.65 8.22
N ALA A 210 18.44 7.45 7.57
CA ALA A 210 17.44 8.23 8.29
C ALA A 210 16.46 7.36 9.09
N LEU A 211 16.24 6.10 8.68
CA LEU A 211 15.37 5.18 9.40
C LEU A 211 15.93 4.74 10.75
N THR A 212 17.24 4.87 11.01
CA THR A 212 17.88 4.42 12.26
C THR A 212 17.22 4.97 13.53
N SER A 213 16.63 6.18 13.44
CA SER A 213 15.92 6.81 14.56
C SER A 213 14.45 6.42 14.69
N MET A 214 13.92 5.61 13.75
CA MET A 214 12.49 5.30 13.66
C MET A 214 12.11 4.10 14.56
N THR A 215 12.22 4.27 15.86
CA THR A 215 11.90 3.19 16.84
C THR A 215 10.42 2.84 16.91
N THR A 216 9.54 3.70 16.42
CA THR A 216 8.09 3.47 16.32
C THR A 216 7.68 2.61 15.13
N LEU A 217 8.61 2.37 14.19
CA LEU A 217 8.30 1.66 12.96
C LEU A 217 8.03 0.17 13.25
N LYS A 218 6.83 -0.29 12.86
CA LYS A 218 6.36 -1.67 13.03
C LYS A 218 6.39 -2.46 11.74
N ASN A 219 6.11 -1.79 10.62
CA ASN A 219 6.02 -2.43 9.32
C ASN A 219 6.95 -1.72 8.34
N LEU A 220 7.83 -2.48 7.71
CA LEU A 220 8.71 -1.98 6.66
C LEU A 220 8.58 -2.83 5.41
N GLU A 221 8.32 -2.18 4.27
CA GLU A 221 8.32 -2.78 2.95
C GLU A 221 9.36 -2.10 2.07
N LEU A 222 10.27 -2.90 1.50
CA LEU A 222 11.26 -2.46 0.53
C LEU A 222 11.12 -3.31 -0.74
N TRP A 223 10.62 -2.71 -1.83
CA TRP A 223 10.33 -3.44 -3.05
C TRP A 223 11.04 -2.83 -4.26
N LYS A 224 11.86 -3.64 -4.95
CA LYS A 224 12.49 -3.32 -6.23
C LYS A 224 13.16 -1.94 -6.23
N ILE A 225 13.97 -1.66 -5.21
CA ILE A 225 14.75 -0.43 -5.11
C ILE A 225 16.03 -0.63 -5.91
N LEU A 226 16.20 0.19 -6.94
CA LEU A 226 17.30 0.05 -7.88
C LEU A 226 18.66 0.32 -7.22
N GLY A 227 19.49 -0.70 -7.19
CA GLY A 227 20.87 -0.61 -6.72
C GLY A 227 21.01 -0.60 -5.20
N LEU A 228 19.96 -0.81 -4.43
CA LEU A 228 20.05 -1.00 -2.97
C LEU A 228 20.75 -2.33 -2.67
N ASP A 229 21.84 -2.24 -1.93
CA ASP A 229 22.67 -3.38 -1.51
C ASP A 229 22.87 -3.40 0.02
N ASN A 230 22.81 -2.24 0.67
CA ASN A 230 22.98 -2.11 2.10
C ASN A 230 21.62 -1.93 2.81
N ILE A 231 21.28 -2.88 3.67
CA ILE A 231 20.09 -2.87 4.53
C ILE A 231 20.45 -3.02 6.02
N GLU A 232 21.68 -2.67 6.41
CA GLU A 232 22.15 -2.73 7.79
C GLU A 232 21.26 -1.95 8.80
N VAL A 233 20.58 -0.91 8.31
CA VAL A 233 19.61 -0.14 9.09
C VAL A 233 18.56 -1.01 9.77
N LEU A 234 18.21 -2.17 9.21
CA LEU A 234 17.22 -3.08 9.80
C LEU A 234 17.60 -3.49 11.23
N SER A 235 18.91 -3.68 11.51
CA SER A 235 19.38 -4.09 12.83
C SER A 235 19.07 -3.08 13.95
N SER A 236 18.77 -1.83 13.61
CA SER A 236 18.47 -0.74 14.54
C SER A 236 16.96 -0.50 14.76
N LEU A 237 16.10 -1.08 13.91
CA LEU A 237 14.66 -0.84 13.93
C LEU A 237 13.95 -1.74 14.95
N ILE A 238 14.23 -1.53 16.23
CA ILE A 238 13.79 -2.40 17.34
C ILE A 238 12.27 -2.54 17.51
N GLY A 239 11.50 -1.63 16.93
CA GLY A 239 10.04 -1.67 16.93
C GLY A 239 9.40 -2.61 15.88
N LEU A 240 10.21 -3.12 14.91
CA LEU A 240 9.68 -3.88 13.79
C LEU A 240 8.96 -5.16 14.24
N GLU A 241 7.75 -5.33 13.70
CA GLU A 241 6.91 -6.51 13.81
C GLU A 241 6.89 -7.31 12.50
N THR A 242 6.94 -6.60 11.36
CA THR A 242 6.88 -7.19 10.01
C THR A 242 7.90 -6.55 9.07
N ILE A 243 8.62 -7.38 8.31
CA ILE A 243 9.51 -6.96 7.23
C ILE A 243 9.07 -7.65 5.93
N LEU A 244 8.95 -6.87 4.84
CA LEU A 244 8.80 -7.38 3.49
C LEU A 244 9.95 -6.84 2.62
N LEU A 245 10.75 -7.75 2.07
CA LEU A 245 11.81 -7.44 1.12
C LEU A 245 11.50 -8.15 -0.20
N GLN A 246 11.35 -7.38 -1.27
CA GLN A 246 11.00 -7.95 -2.57
C GLN A 246 11.89 -7.40 -3.68
N SER A 247 12.42 -8.31 -4.50
CA SER A 247 13.22 -8.00 -5.70
C SER A 247 14.41 -7.05 -5.44
N LEU A 248 15.04 -7.14 -4.26
CA LEU A 248 16.28 -6.42 -3.93
C LEU A 248 17.49 -7.25 -4.38
N THR A 249 17.79 -7.18 -5.66
CA THR A 249 18.68 -8.11 -6.34
C THR A 249 20.16 -8.00 -5.97
N ARG A 250 20.57 -6.92 -5.27
CA ARG A 250 21.95 -6.70 -4.82
C ARG A 250 22.18 -7.00 -3.34
N VAL A 251 21.12 -7.22 -2.58
CA VAL A 251 21.23 -7.62 -1.18
C VAL A 251 21.70 -9.06 -1.12
N ALA A 252 22.90 -9.28 -0.55
CA ALA A 252 23.52 -10.60 -0.46
C ALA A 252 23.26 -11.31 0.87
N SER A 253 23.07 -10.55 1.95
CA SER A 253 22.83 -11.08 3.29
C SER A 253 21.86 -10.19 4.06
N LEU A 254 21.23 -10.74 5.09
CA LEU A 254 20.47 -9.99 6.08
C LEU A 254 21.37 -9.57 7.23
N PRO A 255 21.20 -8.36 7.82
CA PRO A 255 21.94 -7.97 9.02
C PRO A 255 21.46 -8.75 10.25
N SER A 256 22.17 -8.65 11.37
CA SER A 256 21.73 -9.25 12.64
C SER A 256 20.36 -8.74 13.05
N LEU A 257 19.46 -9.65 13.39
CA LEU A 257 18.09 -9.38 13.82
C LEU A 257 17.90 -9.62 15.35
N GLU A 258 18.97 -9.82 16.10
CA GLU A 258 18.93 -10.19 17.51
C GLU A 258 18.23 -9.16 18.41
N LYS A 259 18.32 -7.87 18.04
CA LYS A 259 17.66 -6.78 18.78
C LYS A 259 16.18 -6.61 18.44
N LEU A 260 15.69 -7.28 17.39
CA LEU A 260 14.32 -7.14 16.90
C LEU A 260 13.38 -8.08 17.68
N VAL A 261 13.21 -7.79 18.97
CA VAL A 261 12.44 -8.66 19.89
C VAL A 261 10.94 -8.74 19.57
N ASN A 262 10.43 -7.83 18.75
CA ASN A 262 9.03 -7.80 18.30
C ASN A 262 8.83 -8.40 16.92
N LEU A 263 9.90 -8.73 16.18
CA LEU A 263 9.81 -9.19 14.80
C LEU A 263 9.21 -10.59 14.73
N ARG A 264 7.99 -10.67 14.22
CA ARG A 264 7.20 -11.91 14.11
C ARG A 264 7.17 -12.47 12.71
N LYS A 265 7.19 -11.60 11.70
CA LYS A 265 7.00 -11.98 10.30
C LYS A 265 8.04 -11.38 9.37
N ILE A 266 8.63 -12.24 8.53
CA ILE A 266 9.49 -11.81 7.41
C ILE A 266 8.96 -12.43 6.14
N VAL A 267 8.84 -11.58 5.11
CA VAL A 267 8.56 -11.99 3.73
C VAL A 267 9.75 -11.61 2.85
N LEU A 268 10.33 -12.60 2.19
CA LEU A 268 11.38 -12.47 1.19
C LEU A 268 10.81 -12.95 -0.14
N ASP A 269 10.81 -12.11 -1.17
CA ASP A 269 10.29 -12.51 -2.47
C ASP A 269 11.24 -12.06 -3.59
N ASP A 270 11.57 -12.99 -4.49
CA ASP A 270 12.48 -12.75 -5.63
C ASP A 270 13.80 -12.07 -5.23
N MET A 271 14.39 -12.47 -4.10
CA MET A 271 15.65 -11.95 -3.56
C MET A 271 16.85 -12.64 -4.22
N LYS A 272 17.08 -12.34 -5.51
CA LYS A 272 18.03 -13.09 -6.36
C LYS A 272 19.48 -13.04 -5.91
N GLY A 273 19.89 -11.96 -5.22
CA GLY A 273 21.25 -11.77 -4.72
C GLY A 273 21.49 -12.42 -3.36
N LEU A 274 20.42 -12.81 -2.65
CA LEU A 274 20.52 -13.32 -1.29
C LEU A 274 21.18 -14.71 -1.26
N THR A 275 22.30 -14.79 -0.58
CA THR A 275 23.10 -16.03 -0.43
C THR A 275 23.21 -16.50 1.01
N ASP A 276 22.90 -15.65 1.98
CA ASP A 276 22.95 -15.94 3.41
C ASP A 276 21.69 -15.44 4.12
N ILE A 277 21.03 -16.35 4.84
CA ILE A 277 19.85 -16.09 5.66
C ILE A 277 20.07 -16.47 7.13
N SER A 278 21.30 -16.73 7.55
CA SER A 278 21.63 -17.15 8.92
C SER A 278 21.12 -16.19 9.98
N ALA A 279 21.06 -14.89 9.64
CA ALA A 279 20.50 -13.83 10.50
C ALA A 279 19.04 -14.07 10.91
N LEU A 280 18.24 -14.82 10.11
CA LEU A 280 16.86 -15.16 10.48
C LEU A 280 16.80 -15.94 11.80
N ALA A 281 17.82 -16.78 12.05
CA ALA A 281 17.89 -17.54 13.29
C ALA A 281 18.24 -16.67 14.51
N THR A 282 18.76 -15.47 14.33
CA THR A 282 19.05 -14.55 15.44
C THR A 282 17.80 -13.81 15.94
N ALA A 283 16.75 -13.65 15.11
CA ALA A 283 15.53 -12.92 15.46
C ALA A 283 14.75 -13.61 16.59
N PRO A 284 14.62 -13.03 17.80
CA PRO A 284 14.13 -13.75 18.99
C PRO A 284 12.70 -14.25 18.88
N ALA A 285 11.82 -13.47 18.26
CA ALA A 285 10.37 -13.74 18.21
C ALA A 285 9.85 -14.16 16.83
N LEU A 286 10.75 -14.42 15.86
CA LEU A 286 10.34 -14.75 14.49
C LEU A 286 9.53 -16.05 14.49
N SER A 287 8.26 -15.95 14.08
CA SER A 287 7.29 -17.05 14.05
C SER A 287 6.77 -17.36 12.64
N GLU A 288 6.91 -16.42 11.69
CA GLU A 288 6.42 -16.56 10.33
C GLU A 288 7.48 -16.20 9.32
N LEU A 289 7.85 -17.14 8.46
CA LEU A 289 8.70 -16.91 7.29
C LEU A 289 7.93 -17.22 6.02
N SER A 290 7.97 -16.30 5.06
CA SER A 290 7.66 -16.59 3.66
C SER A 290 8.87 -16.23 2.81
N HIS A 291 9.38 -17.19 2.02
CA HIS A 291 10.49 -16.96 1.09
C HIS A 291 10.13 -17.54 -0.27
N PHE A 292 9.64 -16.69 -1.15
CA PHE A 292 9.25 -17.09 -2.50
C PHE A 292 10.39 -16.90 -3.48
N SER A 293 10.43 -17.77 -4.53
CA SER A 293 11.49 -17.76 -5.54
C SER A 293 12.91 -17.94 -4.96
N SER A 294 13.02 -18.70 -3.86
CA SER A 294 14.30 -18.97 -3.21
C SER A 294 15.25 -19.76 -4.12
N ARG A 295 16.50 -19.32 -4.17
CA ARG A 295 17.60 -20.02 -4.85
C ARG A 295 18.53 -20.75 -3.89
N LEU A 296 18.30 -20.61 -2.59
CA LEU A 296 19.14 -21.19 -1.56
C LEU A 296 19.00 -22.73 -1.50
N PRO A 297 20.03 -23.43 -1.00
CA PRO A 297 19.90 -24.81 -0.56
C PRO A 297 18.87 -24.96 0.57
N ILE A 298 18.23 -26.12 0.68
CA ILE A 298 17.26 -26.40 1.75
C ILE A 298 17.95 -26.36 3.11
N GLU A 299 19.20 -26.74 3.15
CA GLU A 299 20.05 -26.84 4.35
C GLU A 299 20.21 -25.49 5.06
N GLU A 300 20.15 -24.36 4.33
CA GLU A 300 20.24 -23.01 4.89
C GLU A 300 19.10 -22.69 5.86
N TYR A 301 17.98 -23.38 5.77
CA TYR A 301 16.83 -23.19 6.65
C TYR A 301 16.89 -24.01 7.93
N LEU A 302 17.84 -24.99 8.03
CA LEU A 302 17.91 -25.91 9.16
C LEU A 302 18.12 -25.19 10.50
N LEU A 303 18.99 -24.19 10.53
CA LEU A 303 19.29 -23.43 11.74
C LEU A 303 18.02 -22.72 12.27
N LEU A 304 17.23 -22.14 11.38
CA LEU A 304 16.00 -21.46 11.71
C LEU A 304 14.91 -22.45 12.19
N LEU A 305 14.75 -23.58 11.49
CA LEU A 305 13.79 -24.62 11.88
C LEU A 305 14.08 -25.22 13.25
N ARG A 306 15.36 -25.41 13.60
CA ARG A 306 15.80 -25.94 14.91
C ARG A 306 15.55 -24.99 16.06
N LYS A 307 15.38 -23.69 15.80
CA LYS A 307 15.20 -22.69 16.84
C LYS A 307 13.91 -22.89 17.68
N GLY A 308 12.88 -23.51 17.11
CA GLY A 308 11.62 -23.82 17.82
C GLY A 308 10.66 -22.62 17.98
N THR A 309 11.01 -21.41 17.52
CA THR A 309 10.10 -20.26 17.56
C THR A 309 9.21 -20.17 16.31
N LEU A 310 9.66 -20.76 15.19
CA LEU A 310 8.98 -20.69 13.91
C LEU A 310 7.73 -21.56 13.91
N LYS A 311 6.58 -20.96 13.60
CA LYS A 311 5.28 -21.63 13.46
C LYS A 311 4.97 -21.97 12.01
N THR A 312 5.32 -21.05 11.09
CA THR A 312 5.08 -21.20 9.65
C THR A 312 6.33 -20.87 8.85
N ALA A 313 6.64 -21.71 7.86
CA ALA A 313 7.72 -21.51 6.91
C ALA A 313 7.24 -21.82 5.49
N ASN A 314 6.77 -20.80 4.77
CA ASN A 314 6.32 -20.93 3.39
C ASN A 314 7.49 -20.63 2.45
N VAL A 315 8.24 -21.65 2.04
CA VAL A 315 9.40 -21.48 1.15
C VAL A 315 9.13 -22.15 -0.20
N GLY A 316 9.22 -21.32 -1.26
CA GLY A 316 9.05 -21.75 -2.65
C GLY A 316 10.38 -21.73 -3.41
N PHE A 317 10.84 -22.90 -3.87
CA PHE A 317 12.11 -23.06 -4.59
C PHE A 317 11.94 -23.11 -6.13
N GLY A 318 10.71 -22.94 -6.63
CA GLY A 318 10.44 -23.12 -8.06
C GLY A 318 10.65 -24.56 -8.57
N SER A 319 10.70 -25.55 -7.68
CA SER A 319 10.90 -26.97 -7.96
C SER A 319 10.02 -27.83 -7.06
N LEU A 320 9.14 -28.63 -7.65
CA LEU A 320 8.26 -29.53 -6.91
C LEU A 320 9.03 -30.47 -5.97
N THR A 321 10.16 -31.03 -6.47
CA THR A 321 11.00 -31.92 -5.68
C THR A 321 11.62 -31.21 -4.47
N LYS A 322 12.15 -29.99 -4.65
CA LYS A 322 12.71 -29.21 -3.53
C LYS A 322 11.61 -28.80 -2.55
N ASN A 323 10.46 -28.33 -3.05
CA ASN A 323 9.33 -27.97 -2.22
C ASN A 323 8.87 -29.15 -1.36
N GLY A 324 8.77 -30.37 -1.95
CA GLY A 324 8.43 -31.59 -1.24
C GLY A 324 9.43 -31.95 -0.13
N LYS A 325 10.73 -31.92 -0.44
CA LYS A 325 11.79 -32.15 0.55
C LYS A 325 11.72 -31.14 1.71
N PHE A 326 11.48 -29.86 1.40
CA PHE A 326 11.36 -28.84 2.42
C PHE A 326 10.12 -29.03 3.28
N HIS A 327 9.00 -29.45 2.70
CA HIS A 327 7.79 -29.78 3.46
C HIS A 327 8.04 -30.88 4.48
N THR A 328 8.61 -32.01 4.05
CA THR A 328 8.98 -33.10 4.95
C THR A 328 9.93 -32.64 6.06
N LEU A 329 10.83 -31.70 5.73
CA LEU A 329 11.70 -31.09 6.73
C LEU A 329 10.93 -30.24 7.74
N CYS A 330 9.96 -29.44 7.30
CA CYS A 330 9.08 -28.66 8.15
C CYS A 330 8.26 -29.53 9.10
N GLU A 331 7.70 -30.65 8.60
CA GLU A 331 6.96 -31.63 9.41
C GLU A 331 7.81 -32.18 10.55
N LYS A 332 9.08 -32.53 10.26
CA LYS A 332 10.05 -32.99 11.26
C LYS A 332 10.26 -32.02 12.44
N TYR A 333 10.13 -30.72 12.18
CA TYR A 333 10.29 -29.67 13.19
C TYR A 333 8.95 -29.08 13.67
N SER A 334 7.82 -29.69 13.31
CA SER A 334 6.47 -29.23 13.67
C SER A 334 6.18 -27.78 13.20
N VAL A 335 6.70 -27.41 12.04
CA VAL A 335 6.51 -26.10 11.40
C VAL A 335 5.52 -26.26 10.23
N LEU A 336 4.50 -25.42 10.16
CA LEU A 336 3.54 -25.44 9.07
C LEU A 336 4.16 -24.91 7.77
N ASN A 337 3.92 -25.61 6.67
CA ASN A 337 4.25 -25.16 5.32
C ASN A 337 3.02 -25.31 4.42
N SER A 338 2.48 -24.19 3.95
CA SER A 338 1.28 -24.15 3.10
C SER A 338 1.58 -23.91 1.62
N VAL A 339 2.85 -23.96 1.20
CA VAL A 339 3.20 -23.83 -0.21
C VAL A 339 2.64 -25.03 -0.97
N ALA A 340 1.69 -24.78 -1.86
CA ALA A 340 1.04 -25.80 -2.64
C ALA A 340 2.03 -26.52 -3.59
N TYR A 341 1.90 -27.84 -3.68
CA TYR A 341 2.69 -28.72 -4.57
C TYR A 341 2.11 -28.84 -5.98
N LYS A 342 1.33 -27.84 -6.44
CA LYS A 342 0.74 -27.89 -7.78
C LYS A 342 1.63 -27.28 -8.83
#